data_fd862f6f2263947f6adfd4ccd920336c
#
_entry.id   fd862f6f2263947f6adfd4ccd920336c
#
_cell.length_a   1.000
_cell.length_b   1.000
_cell.length_c   1.000
_cell.angle_alpha   90.00
_cell.angle_beta   90.00
_cell.angle_gamma   90.00
#
_symmetry.space_group_name_H-M   'P 1'
#
loop_
_entity.id
_entity.type
_entity.pdbx_description
1 polymer ?
#
loop_
_entity_poly.entity_id
_entity_poly.type
_entity_poly.pdbx_seq_one_letter_code
_entity_poly.pdbx_strand_id
1 'polypeptide(L)'
;MYWSSISIKSISFPVICLSNKIRNENVTGKGHYSPPEFTLDKPTPPTALLFLDYTNFGTDYENDMFVGSVDDGIFHFNLSDNRTGLLLTGILEDKIAADDTEFADILFAQGFSIITDLKQGPDGNLYVVSGIKQSKSEKFGAVYRIVPS
;
A
#
# COMPACT_ATOMS: atom_id res chain seq x y z
N MET A 1 29.34 -4.98 -29.82
CA MET A 1 28.71 -4.17 -28.78
C MET A 1 28.00 -5.15 -27.80
N TYR A 2 28.67 -5.50 -26.70
CA TYR A 2 28.17 -6.52 -25.75
C TYR A 2 27.32 -5.83 -24.69
N TRP A 3 26.06 -6.22 -24.58
CA TRP A 3 25.24 -5.87 -23.45
C TRP A 3 25.51 -6.87 -22.33
N SER A 4 26.15 -6.42 -21.26
CA SER A 4 26.31 -7.21 -20.06
C SER A 4 24.96 -7.26 -19.33
N SER A 5 24.43 -8.47 -19.16
CA SER A 5 23.27 -8.75 -18.35
C SER A 5 23.55 -8.38 -16.89
N ILE A 6 22.82 -7.40 -16.37
CA ILE A 6 22.81 -7.11 -14.95
C ILE A 6 21.96 -8.20 -14.28
N SER A 7 22.61 -9.12 -13.61
CA SER A 7 21.97 -10.10 -12.76
C SER A 7 21.51 -9.39 -11.50
N ILE A 8 20.20 -9.11 -11.39
CA ILE A 8 19.60 -8.68 -10.14
C ILE A 8 19.56 -9.92 -9.24
N LYS A 9 20.51 -10.03 -8.33
CA LYS A 9 20.41 -10.98 -7.22
C LYS A 9 19.19 -10.59 -6.40
N SER A 10 18.26 -11.51 -6.26
CA SER A 10 17.19 -11.42 -5.27
C SER A 10 17.82 -11.11 -3.91
N ILE A 11 17.67 -9.89 -3.47
CA ILE A 11 18.04 -9.50 -2.11
C ILE A 11 16.85 -9.93 -1.26
N SER A 12 16.95 -11.11 -0.66
CA SER A 12 16.12 -11.49 0.46
C SER A 12 16.49 -10.54 1.59
N PHE A 13 15.63 -9.57 1.85
CA PHE A 13 15.73 -8.77 3.06
C PHE A 13 15.22 -9.64 4.21
N PRO A 14 16.05 -9.98 5.21
CA PRO A 14 15.48 -10.37 6.47
C PRO A 14 14.77 -9.13 7.00
N VAL A 15 13.44 -9.19 7.10
CA VAL A 15 12.66 -8.16 7.75
C VAL A 15 12.90 -8.28 9.26
N ILE A 16 14.09 -7.94 9.66
CA ILE A 16 14.34 -7.45 11.00
C ILE A 16 14.47 -5.94 10.80
N CYS A 17 13.35 -5.25 10.92
CA CYS A 17 13.38 -3.82 11.13
C CYS A 17 14.03 -3.61 12.51
N LEU A 18 15.33 -3.81 12.56
CA LEU A 18 16.14 -3.34 13.68
C LEU A 18 16.12 -1.83 13.60
N SER A 19 15.19 -1.27 14.35
CA SER A 19 14.81 0.13 14.47
C SER A 19 15.95 1.14 14.67
N ASN A 20 17.18 0.70 14.64
CA ASN A 20 18.33 1.53 15.01
C ASN A 20 19.40 1.67 13.93
N LYS A 21 19.21 1.20 12.70
CA LYS A 21 20.31 1.17 11.72
C LYS A 21 20.04 1.75 10.32
N ILE A 22 18.83 2.20 10.03
CA ILE A 22 18.62 3.06 8.88
C ILE A 22 18.63 4.50 9.41
N ARG A 23 19.76 4.95 9.87
CA ARG A 23 20.02 6.38 9.95
C ARG A 23 20.21 6.85 8.53
N ASN A 24 19.22 7.57 8.02
CA ASN A 24 19.33 8.21 6.74
C ASN A 24 20.21 9.46 6.89
N GLU A 25 21.49 9.23 7.09
CA GLU A 25 22.50 10.29 7.28
C GLU A 25 22.66 11.16 6.04
N ASN A 26 22.01 10.77 4.93
CA ASN A 26 22.11 11.46 3.64
C ASN A 26 20.90 12.31 3.26
N VAL A 27 19.90 12.48 4.13
CA VAL A 27 18.84 13.44 3.88
C VAL A 27 19.38 14.83 4.18
N THR A 28 19.69 15.57 3.11
CA THR A 28 20.09 16.97 3.19
C THR A 28 18.87 17.87 3.03
N GLY A 29 18.81 18.97 3.80
CA GLY A 29 17.71 19.92 3.73
C GLY A 29 16.90 19.98 5.03
N LYS A 30 15.61 20.38 4.93
CA LYS A 30 14.72 20.56 6.10
C LYS A 30 13.95 19.28 6.47
N GLY A 31 14.06 18.21 5.67
CA GLY A 31 13.47 16.93 5.96
C GLY A 31 14.33 16.10 6.92
N HIS A 32 13.68 15.22 7.67
CA HIS A 32 14.36 14.18 8.46
C HIS A 32 13.66 12.84 8.22
N TYR A 33 14.39 11.76 8.41
CA TYR A 33 13.85 10.41 8.30
C TYR A 33 12.96 10.09 9.51
N SER A 34 11.82 9.49 9.23
CA SER A 34 10.94 8.84 10.20
C SER A 34 10.96 7.32 9.97
N PRO A 35 10.82 6.49 11.02
CA PRO A 35 10.56 5.06 10.83
C PRO A 35 9.32 4.81 9.99
N PRO A 36 9.15 3.61 9.37
CA PRO A 36 7.93 3.26 8.68
C PRO A 36 6.69 3.43 9.58
N GLU A 37 5.63 3.97 9.03
CA GLU A 37 4.35 4.10 9.76
C GLU A 37 3.65 2.74 9.90
N PHE A 38 3.89 1.83 8.94
CA PHE A 38 3.42 0.44 8.96
C PHE A 38 4.33 -0.44 8.11
N THR A 39 4.43 -1.71 8.46
CA THR A 39 5.26 -2.69 7.77
C THR A 39 4.43 -3.92 7.39
N LEU A 40 4.53 -4.34 6.13
CA LEU A 40 3.98 -5.60 5.65
C LEU A 40 5.10 -6.64 5.62
N ASP A 41 5.01 -7.70 6.42
CA ASP A 41 6.08 -8.72 6.49
C ASP A 41 6.14 -9.63 5.25
N LYS A 42 5.05 -9.73 4.50
CA LYS A 42 5.06 -10.35 3.18
C LYS A 42 5.68 -9.40 2.16
N PRO A 43 6.32 -9.93 1.09
CA PRO A 43 6.84 -9.11 0.00
C PRO A 43 5.69 -8.53 -0.84
N THR A 44 5.00 -7.56 -0.27
CA THR A 44 3.82 -6.88 -0.81
C THR A 44 4.22 -5.46 -1.21
N PRO A 45 4.68 -5.23 -2.44
CA PRO A 45 5.09 -3.89 -2.86
C PRO A 45 3.89 -2.94 -2.92
N PRO A 46 3.87 -1.85 -2.13
CA PRO A 46 2.87 -0.80 -2.28
C PRO A 46 3.14 -0.04 -3.58
N THR A 47 2.10 0.19 -4.36
CA THR A 47 2.18 0.80 -5.69
C THR A 47 1.33 2.05 -5.84
N ALA A 48 0.37 2.24 -4.95
CA ALA A 48 -0.50 3.40 -4.94
C ALA A 48 -0.84 3.80 -3.51
N LEU A 49 -1.02 5.08 -3.28
CA LEU A 49 -1.44 5.66 -2.00
C LEU A 49 -2.50 6.72 -2.26
N LEU A 50 -3.58 6.65 -1.50
CA LEU A 50 -4.67 7.61 -1.57
C LEU A 50 -5.19 7.94 -0.17
N PHE A 51 -5.48 9.21 0.07
CA PHE A 51 -6.30 9.67 1.20
C PHE A 51 -7.66 10.11 0.65
N LEU A 52 -8.74 9.55 1.19
CA LEU A 52 -10.10 9.93 0.78
C LEU A 52 -10.52 11.20 1.54
N ASP A 53 -10.85 12.27 0.81
CA ASP A 53 -11.34 13.51 1.44
C ASP A 53 -12.81 13.40 1.83
N TYR A 54 -13.62 12.73 1.00
CA TYR A 54 -15.04 12.42 1.21
C TYR A 54 -15.36 11.12 0.47
N THR A 55 -16.39 10.41 0.87
CA THR A 55 -16.69 9.12 0.25
C THR A 55 -18.16 8.75 0.35
N ASN A 56 -18.62 7.94 -0.61
CA ASN A 56 -19.94 7.31 -0.56
C ASN A 56 -19.97 6.02 0.28
N PHE A 57 -18.81 5.57 0.78
CA PHE A 57 -18.71 4.33 1.59
C PHE A 57 -19.14 4.53 3.05
N GLY A 58 -19.40 5.77 3.47
CA GLY A 58 -19.74 6.14 4.85
C GLY A 58 -18.60 6.88 5.55
N THR A 59 -18.95 7.50 6.66
CA THR A 59 -18.03 8.35 7.44
C THR A 59 -16.82 7.60 8.00
N ASP A 60 -16.93 6.29 8.14
CA ASP A 60 -15.86 5.43 8.68
C ASP A 60 -14.65 5.32 7.74
N TYR A 61 -14.77 5.81 6.50
CA TYR A 61 -13.71 5.79 5.50
C TYR A 61 -13.23 7.19 5.10
N GLU A 62 -13.89 8.23 5.63
CA GLU A 62 -13.51 9.60 5.32
C GLU A 62 -12.18 9.97 5.95
N ASN A 63 -11.33 10.58 5.14
CA ASN A 63 -9.99 11.03 5.53
C ASN A 63 -8.98 9.90 5.81
N ASP A 64 -9.33 8.66 5.56
CA ASP A 64 -8.48 7.52 5.78
C ASP A 64 -7.53 7.23 4.62
N MET A 65 -6.53 6.41 4.91
CA MET A 65 -5.48 6.05 3.98
C MET A 65 -5.77 4.72 3.30
N PHE A 66 -5.65 4.70 1.98
CA PHE A 66 -5.77 3.49 1.16
C PHE A 66 -4.46 3.22 0.43
N VAL A 67 -3.99 1.99 0.50
CA VAL A 67 -2.73 1.56 -0.12
C VAL A 67 -3.01 0.43 -1.10
N GLY A 68 -2.72 0.64 -2.37
CA GLY A 68 -2.79 -0.40 -3.40
C GLY A 68 -1.49 -1.18 -3.50
N SER A 69 -1.58 -2.48 -3.77
CA SER A 69 -0.44 -3.38 -3.91
C SER A 69 -0.43 -4.15 -5.22
N VAL A 70 0.68 -4.82 -5.51
CA VAL A 70 0.84 -5.61 -6.74
C VAL A 70 -0.01 -6.89 -6.72
N ASP A 71 -0.08 -7.59 -5.61
CA ASP A 71 -0.64 -8.94 -5.55
C ASP A 71 -1.80 -9.10 -4.57
N ASP A 72 -1.88 -8.28 -3.53
CA ASP A 72 -2.76 -8.53 -2.39
C ASP A 72 -4.03 -7.68 -2.38
N GLY A 73 -4.11 -6.61 -3.19
CA GLY A 73 -5.29 -5.77 -3.28
C GLY A 73 -5.10 -4.38 -2.68
N ILE A 74 -6.13 -3.87 -2.03
CA ILE A 74 -6.18 -2.55 -1.40
C ILE A 74 -6.26 -2.73 0.10
N PHE A 75 -5.36 -2.11 0.82
CA PHE A 75 -5.35 -2.02 2.27
C PHE A 75 -5.94 -0.69 2.72
N HIS A 76 -6.63 -0.70 3.85
CA HIS A 76 -7.24 0.45 4.48
C HIS A 76 -6.65 0.66 5.87
N PHE A 77 -6.37 1.92 6.20
CA PHE A 77 -5.86 2.32 7.49
C PHE A 77 -6.59 3.56 7.98
N ASN A 78 -7.16 3.45 9.17
CA ASN A 78 -7.75 4.58 9.87
C ASN A 78 -6.64 5.56 10.30
N LEU A 79 -6.89 6.83 10.13
CA LEU A 79 -6.00 7.88 10.62
C LEU A 79 -6.48 8.41 11.98
N SER A 80 -5.52 8.86 12.78
CA SER A 80 -5.83 9.62 13.99
C SER A 80 -6.56 10.94 13.64
N ASP A 81 -7.36 11.47 14.56
CA ASP A 81 -8.15 12.68 14.35
C ASP A 81 -7.31 13.89 13.88
N ASN A 82 -6.07 13.97 14.33
CA ASN A 82 -5.13 15.01 13.91
C ASN A 82 -4.34 14.66 12.64
N ARG A 83 -4.61 13.50 12.05
CA ARG A 83 -3.97 12.97 10.83
C ARG A 83 -2.43 12.89 10.90
N THR A 84 -1.88 12.73 12.09
CA THR A 84 -0.42 12.65 12.28
C THR A 84 0.11 11.23 12.35
N GLY A 85 -0.76 10.21 12.31
CA GLY A 85 -0.37 8.80 12.33
C GLY A 85 -1.56 7.87 12.11
N LEU A 86 -1.28 6.58 12.04
CA LEU A 86 -2.28 5.54 11.91
C LEU A 86 -2.94 5.25 13.27
N LEU A 87 -4.24 5.00 13.26
CA LEU A 87 -4.99 4.51 14.41
C LEU A 87 -4.98 2.98 14.37
N LEU A 88 -3.98 2.38 14.98
CA LEU A 88 -3.80 0.93 15.03
C LEU A 88 -4.28 0.40 16.39
N THR A 89 -4.97 -0.73 16.37
CA THR A 89 -5.53 -1.36 17.57
C THR A 89 -5.29 -2.86 17.59
N GLY A 90 -5.29 -3.46 18.78
CA GLY A 90 -5.18 -4.90 18.95
C GLY A 90 -3.86 -5.46 18.45
N ILE A 91 -3.93 -6.45 17.56
CA ILE A 91 -2.75 -7.15 17.04
C ILE A 91 -1.88 -6.29 16.13
N LEU A 92 -2.38 -5.17 15.62
CA LEU A 92 -1.66 -4.27 14.71
C LEU A 92 -0.93 -3.12 15.42
N GLU A 93 -1.00 -3.04 16.78
CA GLU A 93 -0.37 -1.96 17.55
C GLU A 93 1.17 -1.92 17.41
N ASP A 94 1.78 -3.04 17.06
CA ASP A 94 3.21 -3.14 16.81
C ASP A 94 3.62 -2.58 15.43
N LYS A 95 2.64 -2.12 14.63
CA LYS A 95 2.84 -1.57 13.27
C LYS A 95 3.33 -2.57 12.24
N ILE A 96 3.04 -3.84 12.42
CA ILE A 96 3.44 -4.89 11.50
C ILE A 96 2.22 -5.75 11.17
N ALA A 97 2.04 -6.12 9.89
CA ALA A 97 1.20 -7.23 9.52
C ALA A 97 2.09 -8.42 9.16
N ALA A 98 2.17 -9.41 10.05
CA ALA A 98 3.09 -10.53 9.97
C ALA A 98 2.44 -11.80 9.42
N ASP A 99 1.12 -11.97 9.59
CA ASP A 99 0.41 -13.17 9.18
C ASP A 99 -0.88 -12.86 8.40
N ASP A 100 -1.57 -13.92 7.94
CA ASP A 100 -2.78 -13.81 7.13
C ASP A 100 -3.96 -13.19 7.90
N THR A 101 -4.00 -13.32 9.22
CA THR A 101 -5.05 -12.72 10.06
C THR A 101 -4.87 -11.22 10.11
N GLU A 102 -3.66 -10.76 10.39
CA GLU A 102 -3.32 -9.34 10.42
C GLU A 102 -3.47 -8.67 9.05
N PHE A 103 -3.12 -9.38 7.98
CA PHE A 103 -3.41 -8.92 6.62
C PHE A 103 -4.90 -8.80 6.33
N ALA A 104 -5.72 -9.74 6.82
CA ALA A 104 -7.17 -9.69 6.64
C ALA A 104 -7.80 -8.49 7.35
N ASP A 105 -7.27 -8.08 8.50
CA ASP A 105 -7.78 -6.95 9.29
C ASP A 105 -7.61 -5.60 8.57
N ILE A 106 -6.60 -5.47 7.72
CA ILE A 106 -6.36 -4.25 6.94
C ILE A 106 -6.84 -4.35 5.49
N LEU A 107 -7.33 -5.51 5.05
CA LEU A 107 -7.73 -5.73 3.65
C LEU A 107 -9.10 -5.10 3.38
N PHE A 108 -9.14 -4.07 2.54
CA PHE A 108 -10.37 -3.42 2.11
C PHE A 108 -11.00 -4.10 0.88
N ALA A 109 -10.19 -4.43 -0.12
CA ALA A 109 -10.67 -5.05 -1.36
C ALA A 109 -9.56 -5.87 -2.03
N GLN A 110 -9.94 -6.95 -2.69
CA GLN A 110 -9.02 -7.85 -3.40
C GLN A 110 -9.59 -8.29 -4.75
N GLY A 111 -8.79 -9.01 -5.53
CA GLY A 111 -9.21 -9.54 -6.84
C GLY A 111 -8.75 -8.66 -8.01
N PHE A 112 -7.98 -7.62 -7.74
CA PHE A 112 -7.28 -6.85 -8.76
C PHE A 112 -5.99 -7.59 -9.16
N SER A 113 -5.53 -7.33 -10.39
CA SER A 113 -4.19 -7.77 -10.78
C SER A 113 -3.14 -6.85 -10.15
N ILE A 114 -2.29 -6.21 -10.93
CA ILE A 114 -1.32 -5.25 -10.44
C ILE A 114 -2.00 -3.89 -10.27
N ILE A 115 -2.21 -3.41 -9.07
CA ILE A 115 -2.71 -2.05 -8.85
C ILE A 115 -1.57 -1.07 -9.16
N THR A 116 -1.83 -0.10 -10.02
CA THR A 116 -0.84 0.90 -10.43
C THR A 116 -1.19 2.32 -9.97
N ASP A 117 -2.46 2.58 -9.68
CA ASP A 117 -2.92 3.85 -9.14
C ASP A 117 -4.27 3.70 -8.45
N LEU A 118 -4.52 4.57 -7.47
CA LEU A 118 -5.78 4.76 -6.78
C LEU A 118 -6.19 6.24 -6.88
N LYS A 119 -7.44 6.51 -7.22
CA LYS A 119 -7.98 7.87 -7.30
C LYS A 119 -9.38 7.94 -6.73
N GLN A 120 -9.65 9.02 -6.04
CA GLN A 120 -11.02 9.40 -5.73
C GLN A 120 -11.64 10.06 -6.95
N GLY A 121 -12.82 9.60 -7.34
CA GLY A 121 -13.60 10.21 -8.40
C GLY A 121 -14.42 11.40 -7.91
N PRO A 122 -14.88 12.25 -8.84
CA PRO A 122 -15.75 13.38 -8.51
C PRO A 122 -17.12 12.95 -7.95
N ASP A 123 -17.44 11.68 -8.09
CA ASP A 123 -18.65 11.03 -7.58
C ASP A 123 -18.45 10.42 -6.18
N GLY A 124 -17.32 10.65 -5.53
CA GLY A 124 -16.98 10.13 -4.21
C GLY A 124 -16.65 8.63 -4.17
N ASN A 125 -16.55 7.97 -5.32
CA ASN A 125 -16.17 6.57 -5.41
C ASN A 125 -14.67 6.39 -5.59
N LEU A 126 -14.17 5.19 -5.24
CA LEU A 126 -12.78 4.83 -5.42
C LEU A 126 -12.55 4.22 -6.81
N TYR A 127 -11.63 4.78 -7.56
CA TYR A 127 -11.19 4.28 -8.85
C TYR A 127 -9.84 3.61 -8.72
N VAL A 128 -9.73 2.41 -9.30
CA VAL A 128 -8.55 1.55 -9.25
C VAL A 128 -8.03 1.36 -10.65
N VAL A 129 -6.80 1.76 -10.90
CA VAL A 129 -6.11 1.46 -12.16
C VAL A 129 -5.32 0.19 -11.97
N SER A 130 -5.64 -0.84 -12.74
CA SER A 130 -4.98 -2.14 -12.66
C SER A 130 -4.26 -2.46 -13.97
N GLY A 131 -2.99 -2.83 -13.86
CA GLY A 131 -2.22 -3.46 -14.91
C GLY A 131 -2.47 -4.97 -14.96
N ILE A 132 -1.79 -5.68 -15.86
CA ILE A 132 -1.93 -7.12 -16.00
C ILE A 132 -0.66 -7.82 -15.52
N LYS A 133 -0.85 -8.88 -14.71
CA LYS A 133 0.15 -9.95 -14.59
C LYS A 133 0.22 -10.66 -15.94
N GLN A 134 1.38 -10.65 -16.59
CA GLN A 134 1.56 -11.25 -17.92
C GLN A 134 1.11 -12.72 -17.95
N SER A 135 -0.07 -12.96 -18.50
CA SER A 135 -0.43 -14.23 -19.11
C SER A 135 -0.12 -14.14 -20.60
N LYS A 136 0.35 -15.23 -21.20
CA LYS A 136 0.77 -15.26 -22.61
C LYS A 136 -0.35 -14.94 -23.62
N SER A 137 -1.60 -14.82 -23.21
CA SER A 137 -2.75 -14.70 -24.08
C SER A 137 -3.57 -13.43 -23.96
N GLU A 138 -3.49 -12.65 -22.87
CA GLU A 138 -4.32 -11.46 -22.68
C GLU A 138 -3.52 -10.29 -22.08
N LYS A 139 -3.60 -9.14 -22.70
CA LYS A 139 -2.89 -7.91 -22.30
C LYS A 139 -3.89 -6.78 -22.18
N PHE A 140 -4.60 -6.66 -21.06
CA PHE A 140 -5.51 -5.54 -20.86
C PHE A 140 -5.27 -4.90 -19.49
N GLY A 141 -5.03 -3.59 -19.47
CA GLY A 141 -5.21 -2.78 -18.27
C GLY A 141 -6.70 -2.56 -18.06
N ALA A 142 -7.11 -2.32 -16.83
CA ALA A 142 -8.49 -2.04 -16.48
C ALA A 142 -8.57 -0.86 -15.50
N VAL A 143 -9.67 -0.13 -15.57
CA VAL A 143 -10.06 0.84 -14.56
C VAL A 143 -11.33 0.33 -13.92
N TYR A 144 -11.27 0.07 -12.64
CA TYR A 144 -12.43 -0.36 -11.85
C TYR A 144 -12.97 0.82 -11.06
N ARG A 145 -14.28 0.84 -10.84
CA ARG A 145 -14.92 1.73 -9.88
C ARG A 145 -15.50 0.88 -8.76
N ILE A 146 -15.07 1.13 -7.54
CA ILE A 146 -15.64 0.53 -6.34
C ILE A 146 -16.77 1.44 -5.88
N VAL A 147 -17.94 0.85 -5.62
CA VAL A 147 -19.16 1.52 -5.16
C VAL A 147 -19.66 0.84 -3.90
N PRO A 148 -20.36 1.55 -3.00
CA PRO A 148 -21.03 0.93 -1.87
C PRO A 148 -22.00 -0.16 -2.32
N SER A 149 -22.16 -1.20 -1.50
CA SER A 149 -23.12 -2.30 -1.69
C SER A 149 -24.54 -1.89 -1.29
#